data_3905adfbcc913f9068c850606ec1992b
#
_entry.id   3905adfbcc913f9068c850606ec1992b
#
_cell.length_a   1.000
_cell.length_b   1.000
_cell.length_c   1.000
_cell.angle_alpha   90.00
_cell.angle_beta   90.00
_cell.angle_gamma   90.00
#
_symmetry.space_group_name_H-M   'P 1'
#
loop_
_entity.id
_entity.type
_entity.pdbx_description
1 polymer ?
#
loop_
_entity_poly.entity_id
_entity_poly.type
_entity_poly.pdbx_seq_one_letter_code
_entity_poly.pdbx_strand_id
1 'polypeptide(L)'
;MSEFAPFKALVHQRCGLHLEGLAEARLFRAVASLQASTGLTDTTQLLRKISRDPALFDQFVSQLTVNETYFFREPDALDWLVNTYLPERLTTEQPPLSIFSAGCSSGEEPYSVAMMLSERFGERAKALFTLTGGDLDHQVLAKARQAVYGGMAFRALSPAFKKRYFSPHQGRYKLHESLRQWVTFRPFNLLNANEDSPGGPFDVILFRNVSIYFDQQTRRHIHQQLSQLLAPNGILLCGVTETLGNDLGVFELTEAQGIFYFRHAEHPAIVPATPLQPSLLAMDNMAEESISVAESTNKQIASDSCTDVAPQAPHQHATENEPTDSISHQLHTAHRLLNQNAFDDAATLLEELLKQQPWSIDALVLAGLVARWQQQPQLAYDHFKRAIYVAPECWPAHFYLAELYRQGELTGKPAQCQRSYAAVVRLLTTAPTSNGGLDTITPPLPPGDARFLAERYLDAVNLTLASTSTTQGVG
;
A
#
# COMPACT_ATOMS: atom_id res chain seq x y z
N MET A 1 22.88 -9.21 -15.15
CA MET A 1 21.44 -9.12 -14.76
C MET A 1 21.32 -9.68 -13.36
N SER A 2 20.48 -9.12 -12.51
CA SER A 2 20.28 -9.64 -11.14
C SER A 2 19.75 -11.08 -11.21
N GLU A 3 20.29 -11.99 -10.41
CA GLU A 3 19.88 -13.38 -10.26
C GLU A 3 18.36 -13.53 -9.97
N PHE A 4 17.77 -12.48 -9.37
CA PHE A 4 16.36 -12.41 -8.98
C PHE A 4 15.42 -11.82 -10.05
N ALA A 5 15.95 -11.32 -11.18
CA ALA A 5 15.12 -10.76 -12.25
C ALA A 5 14.06 -11.74 -12.78
N PRO A 6 14.35 -13.07 -12.96
CA PRO A 6 13.32 -14.02 -13.39
C PRO A 6 12.19 -14.22 -12.38
N PHE A 7 12.46 -14.14 -11.07
CA PHE A 7 11.43 -14.19 -10.04
C PHE A 7 10.54 -12.96 -10.06
N LYS A 8 11.12 -11.75 -10.23
CA LYS A 8 10.36 -10.51 -10.41
C LYS A 8 9.43 -10.61 -11.62
N ALA A 9 9.97 -11.09 -12.75
CA ALA A 9 9.18 -11.26 -13.97
C ALA A 9 8.01 -12.22 -13.78
N LEU A 10 8.24 -13.36 -13.13
CA LEU A 10 7.19 -14.35 -12.84
C LEU A 10 6.08 -13.75 -11.97
N VAL A 11 6.44 -13.04 -10.90
CA VAL A 11 5.47 -12.42 -9.97
C VAL A 11 4.73 -11.28 -10.65
N HIS A 12 5.42 -10.42 -11.40
CA HIS A 12 4.80 -9.37 -12.17
C HIS A 12 3.81 -9.92 -13.19
N GLN A 13 4.19 -10.94 -13.95
CA GLN A 13 3.34 -11.57 -14.95
C GLN A 13 2.08 -12.20 -14.36
N ARG A 14 2.18 -12.88 -13.22
CA ARG A 14 1.06 -13.63 -12.64
C ARG A 14 0.20 -12.81 -11.67
N CYS A 15 0.81 -11.85 -10.97
CA CYS A 15 0.18 -11.10 -9.89
C CYS A 15 0.21 -9.60 -10.09
N GLY A 16 0.95 -9.09 -11.08
CA GLY A 16 1.12 -7.66 -11.32
C GLY A 16 2.01 -6.94 -10.32
N LEU A 17 2.49 -7.60 -9.27
CA LEU A 17 3.26 -6.96 -8.21
C LEU A 17 4.60 -6.42 -8.73
N HIS A 18 4.84 -5.14 -8.48
CA HIS A 18 6.08 -4.45 -8.82
C HIS A 18 7.06 -4.53 -7.65
N LEU A 19 8.09 -5.37 -7.82
CA LEU A 19 9.04 -5.70 -6.75
C LEU A 19 10.34 -4.90 -6.91
N GLU A 20 10.32 -3.63 -6.52
CA GLU A 20 11.50 -2.76 -6.51
C GLU A 20 11.73 -2.13 -5.14
N GLY A 21 12.94 -1.63 -4.91
CA GLY A 21 13.32 -0.97 -3.67
C GLY A 21 13.09 -1.87 -2.44
N LEU A 22 12.29 -1.42 -1.49
CA LEU A 22 12.02 -2.18 -0.26
C LEU A 22 11.33 -3.54 -0.51
N ALA A 23 10.62 -3.69 -1.63
CA ALA A 23 9.99 -4.95 -2.01
C ALA A 23 11.02 -6.03 -2.41
N GLU A 24 12.20 -5.65 -2.91
CA GLU A 24 13.28 -6.59 -3.21
C GLU A 24 13.75 -7.37 -1.99
N ALA A 25 13.85 -6.72 -0.85
CA ALA A 25 14.25 -7.40 0.39
C ALA A 25 13.26 -8.48 0.81
N ARG A 26 11.96 -8.33 0.47
CA ARG A 26 10.95 -9.39 0.68
C ARG A 26 11.17 -10.53 -0.30
N LEU A 27 11.45 -10.20 -1.56
CA LEU A 27 11.75 -11.21 -2.58
C LEU A 27 12.95 -12.08 -2.17
N PHE A 28 14.05 -11.48 -1.74
CA PHE A 28 15.23 -12.22 -1.30
C PHE A 28 14.92 -13.15 -0.13
N ARG A 29 14.15 -12.67 0.87
CA ARG A 29 13.75 -13.49 2.01
C ARG A 29 12.81 -14.63 1.61
N ALA A 30 11.87 -14.37 0.71
CA ALA A 30 10.94 -15.38 0.21
C ALA A 30 11.68 -16.48 -0.56
N VAL A 31 12.61 -16.11 -1.44
CA VAL A 31 13.45 -17.09 -2.16
C VAL A 31 14.29 -17.91 -1.20
N ALA A 32 15.00 -17.29 -0.24
CA ALA A 32 15.80 -17.99 0.76
C ALA A 32 14.94 -18.94 1.63
N SER A 33 13.75 -18.52 2.03
CA SER A 33 12.79 -19.33 2.79
C SER A 33 12.35 -20.57 1.98
N LEU A 34 12.06 -20.40 0.70
CA LEU A 34 11.66 -21.51 -0.17
C LEU A 34 12.84 -22.44 -0.49
N GLN A 35 14.03 -21.92 -0.67
CA GLN A 35 15.24 -22.76 -0.80
C GLN A 35 15.43 -23.64 0.43
N ALA A 36 15.30 -23.08 1.63
CA ALA A 36 15.41 -23.82 2.88
C ALA A 36 14.33 -24.90 3.02
N SER A 37 13.07 -24.60 2.67
CA SER A 37 11.95 -25.55 2.81
C SER A 37 11.93 -26.63 1.73
N THR A 38 12.43 -26.35 0.53
CA THR A 38 12.42 -27.29 -0.60
C THR A 38 13.74 -28.06 -0.74
N GLY A 39 14.82 -27.64 -0.07
CA GLY A 39 16.16 -28.19 -0.23
C GLY A 39 16.85 -27.82 -1.54
N LEU A 40 16.25 -26.96 -2.37
CA LEU A 40 16.79 -26.53 -3.66
C LEU A 40 17.68 -25.30 -3.47
N THR A 41 18.98 -25.47 -3.63
CA THR A 41 19.95 -24.34 -3.55
C THR A 41 20.10 -23.58 -4.88
N ASP A 42 19.86 -24.25 -6.00
CA ASP A 42 19.88 -23.65 -7.33
C ASP A 42 18.60 -22.83 -7.57
N THR A 43 18.76 -21.52 -7.76
CA THR A 43 17.67 -20.57 -8.02
C THR A 43 16.90 -20.87 -9.30
N THR A 44 17.56 -21.42 -10.34
CA THR A 44 16.89 -21.78 -11.59
C THR A 44 15.96 -22.98 -11.38
N GLN A 45 16.40 -24.00 -10.63
CA GLN A 45 15.55 -25.14 -10.30
C GLN A 45 14.38 -24.74 -9.41
N LEU A 46 14.63 -23.88 -8.43
CA LEU A 46 13.58 -23.34 -7.57
C LEU A 46 12.53 -22.56 -8.39
N LEU A 47 12.97 -21.67 -9.28
CA LEU A 47 12.07 -20.90 -10.15
C LEU A 47 11.19 -21.81 -11.00
N ARG A 48 11.79 -22.83 -11.64
CA ARG A 48 11.03 -23.83 -12.43
C ARG A 48 9.99 -24.57 -11.58
N LYS A 49 10.36 -24.93 -10.35
CA LYS A 49 9.43 -25.60 -9.43
C LYS A 49 8.29 -24.66 -9.02
N ILE A 50 8.58 -23.42 -8.63
CA ILE A 50 7.56 -22.41 -8.30
C ILE A 50 6.63 -22.16 -9.49
N SER A 51 7.16 -22.13 -10.72
CA SER A 51 6.36 -21.90 -11.92
C SER A 51 5.40 -23.04 -12.26
N ARG A 52 5.69 -24.28 -11.83
CA ARG A 52 4.91 -25.49 -12.15
C ARG A 52 4.02 -25.98 -11.01
N ASP A 53 4.31 -25.58 -9.78
CA ASP A 53 3.58 -26.01 -8.58
C ASP A 53 2.73 -24.84 -8.04
N PRO A 54 1.38 -24.86 -8.23
CA PRO A 54 0.50 -23.81 -7.77
C PRO A 54 0.57 -23.59 -6.24
N ALA A 55 0.69 -24.66 -5.46
CA ALA A 55 0.74 -24.54 -4.00
C ALA A 55 2.05 -23.86 -3.54
N LEU A 56 3.16 -24.15 -4.20
CA LEU A 56 4.44 -23.50 -3.93
C LEU A 56 4.42 -22.04 -4.40
N PHE A 57 3.75 -21.76 -5.52
CA PHE A 57 3.55 -20.38 -5.99
C PHE A 57 2.71 -19.57 -5.00
N ASP A 58 1.60 -20.11 -4.49
CA ASP A 58 0.77 -19.47 -3.47
C ASP A 58 1.58 -19.18 -2.19
N GLN A 59 2.39 -20.15 -1.75
CA GLN A 59 3.30 -19.96 -0.62
C GLN A 59 4.33 -18.85 -0.89
N PHE A 60 4.84 -18.76 -2.12
CA PHE A 60 5.77 -17.71 -2.54
C PHE A 60 5.10 -16.34 -2.50
N VAL A 61 3.92 -16.21 -3.10
CA VAL A 61 3.15 -14.95 -3.14
C VAL A 61 2.79 -14.47 -1.75
N SER A 62 2.33 -15.35 -0.85
CA SER A 62 2.02 -14.99 0.54
C SER A 62 3.18 -14.39 1.32
N GLN A 63 4.43 -14.66 0.91
CA GLN A 63 5.63 -14.04 1.52
C GLN A 63 5.99 -12.69 0.86
N LEU A 64 5.42 -12.38 -0.30
CA LEU A 64 5.68 -11.14 -1.04
C LEU A 64 4.61 -10.08 -0.78
N THR A 65 3.37 -10.49 -0.58
CA THR A 65 2.25 -9.59 -0.31
C THR A 65 2.43 -8.82 1.00
N VAL A 66 1.96 -7.58 1.01
CA VAL A 66 1.87 -6.76 2.22
C VAL A 66 0.43 -6.78 2.66
N ASN A 67 0.17 -7.51 3.73
CA ASN A 67 -1.18 -7.74 4.23
C ASN A 67 -1.51 -6.82 5.42
N GLU A 68 -1.03 -5.56 5.38
CA GLU A 68 -1.35 -4.58 6.41
C GLU A 68 -2.75 -4.03 6.22
N THR A 69 -3.59 -4.28 7.21
CA THR A 69 -4.97 -3.80 7.26
C THR A 69 -5.43 -3.63 8.71
N TYR A 70 -6.47 -2.84 8.92
CA TYR A 70 -7.09 -2.63 10.23
C TYR A 70 -8.54 -2.17 10.08
N PHE A 71 -9.33 -2.39 11.12
CA PHE A 71 -10.73 -1.97 11.15
C PHE A 71 -10.86 -0.45 11.06
N PHE A 72 -11.80 0.01 10.23
CA PHE A 72 -12.09 1.44 10.02
C PHE A 72 -10.90 2.25 9.47
N ARG A 73 -10.09 1.64 8.58
CA ARG A 73 -9.06 2.36 7.86
C ARG A 73 -9.67 3.45 6.98
N GLU A 74 -9.17 4.71 7.11
CA GLU A 74 -9.71 5.89 6.41
C GLU A 74 -11.24 5.98 6.58
N PRO A 75 -11.72 6.29 7.78
CA PRO A 75 -13.13 6.14 8.15
C PRO A 75 -14.08 7.05 7.38
N ASP A 76 -13.62 8.24 6.94
CA ASP A 76 -14.45 9.25 6.28
C ASP A 76 -15.08 8.71 4.99
N ALA A 77 -14.31 7.96 4.19
CA ALA A 77 -14.81 7.36 2.96
C ALA A 77 -15.87 6.26 3.23
N LEU A 78 -15.67 5.47 4.29
CA LEU A 78 -16.63 4.43 4.69
C LEU A 78 -17.89 5.06 5.31
N ASP A 79 -17.73 6.15 6.06
CA ASP A 79 -18.86 6.88 6.65
C ASP A 79 -19.73 7.50 5.56
N TRP A 80 -19.13 8.20 4.61
CA TRP A 80 -19.82 8.73 3.44
C TRP A 80 -20.53 7.62 2.65
N LEU A 81 -19.84 6.50 2.40
CA LEU A 81 -20.43 5.36 1.72
C LEU A 81 -21.70 4.87 2.39
N VAL A 82 -21.66 4.60 3.70
CA VAL A 82 -22.76 3.97 4.46
C VAL A 82 -23.85 4.96 4.82
N ASN A 83 -23.52 6.20 5.13
CA ASN A 83 -24.46 7.18 5.66
C ASN A 83 -25.02 8.15 4.61
N THR A 84 -24.37 8.27 3.45
CA THR A 84 -24.80 9.16 2.35
C THR A 84 -25.10 8.37 1.08
N TYR A 85 -24.09 7.75 0.47
CA TYR A 85 -24.21 7.15 -0.85
C TYR A 85 -25.19 5.97 -0.91
N LEU A 86 -25.02 4.96 -0.05
CA LEU A 86 -25.87 3.77 -0.07
C LEU A 86 -27.35 4.06 0.25
N PRO A 87 -27.71 4.93 1.21
CA PRO A 87 -29.10 5.35 1.41
C PRO A 87 -29.72 5.99 0.17
N GLU A 88 -29.00 6.86 -0.54
CA GLU A 88 -29.47 7.47 -1.80
C GLU A 88 -29.68 6.40 -2.88
N ARG A 89 -28.75 5.46 -3.02
CA ARG A 89 -28.87 4.35 -3.99
C ARG A 89 -30.07 3.48 -3.73
N LEU A 90 -30.41 3.19 -2.49
CA LEU A 90 -31.62 2.40 -2.13
C LEU A 90 -32.93 3.08 -2.51
N THR A 91 -32.93 4.38 -2.86
CA THR A 91 -34.13 5.08 -3.38
C THR A 91 -34.33 4.86 -4.87
N THR A 92 -33.28 4.52 -5.60
CA THR A 92 -33.24 4.42 -7.08
C THR A 92 -33.05 3.00 -7.58
N GLU A 93 -32.40 2.16 -6.79
CA GLU A 93 -32.04 0.79 -7.16
C GLU A 93 -32.75 -0.23 -6.28
N GLN A 94 -32.94 -1.43 -6.83
CA GLN A 94 -33.56 -2.55 -6.11
C GLN A 94 -32.53 -3.29 -5.27
N PRO A 95 -32.79 -3.54 -3.96
CA PRO A 95 -31.90 -4.36 -3.14
C PRO A 95 -31.93 -5.84 -3.58
N PRO A 96 -30.87 -6.63 -3.25
CA PRO A 96 -29.72 -6.21 -2.47
C PRO A 96 -28.68 -5.49 -3.33
N LEU A 97 -28.13 -4.37 -2.80
CA LEU A 97 -26.95 -3.74 -3.38
C LEU A 97 -25.70 -4.56 -3.05
N SER A 98 -24.82 -4.72 -4.01
CA SER A 98 -23.63 -5.57 -3.93
C SER A 98 -22.36 -4.75 -3.71
N ILE A 99 -21.59 -5.11 -2.68
CA ILE A 99 -20.34 -4.43 -2.30
C ILE A 99 -19.19 -5.42 -2.36
N PHE A 100 -18.13 -5.06 -3.07
CA PHE A 100 -16.93 -5.87 -3.24
C PHE A 100 -15.69 -5.15 -2.70
N SER A 101 -14.93 -5.78 -1.83
CA SER A 101 -13.63 -5.33 -1.35
C SER A 101 -12.55 -6.09 -2.11
N ALA A 102 -11.89 -5.42 -3.05
CA ALA A 102 -10.87 -5.96 -3.94
C ALA A 102 -9.47 -5.75 -3.33
N GLY A 103 -8.82 -6.84 -2.92
CA GLY A 103 -7.61 -6.82 -2.10
C GLY A 103 -7.95 -6.68 -0.61
N CYS A 104 -8.89 -7.51 -0.13
CA CYS A 104 -9.47 -7.39 1.22
C CYS A 104 -8.56 -7.85 2.36
N SER A 105 -7.39 -8.43 2.05
CA SER A 105 -6.45 -8.99 3.04
C SER A 105 -7.14 -9.90 4.06
N SER A 106 -6.91 -9.72 5.35
CA SER A 106 -7.52 -10.51 6.42
C SER A 106 -8.95 -10.10 6.80
N GLY A 107 -9.63 -9.29 5.96
CA GLY A 107 -11.07 -9.07 6.01
C GLY A 107 -11.52 -7.88 6.87
N GLU A 108 -10.62 -7.08 7.42
CA GLU A 108 -10.97 -5.95 8.28
C GLU A 108 -11.82 -4.90 7.55
N GLU A 109 -11.56 -4.64 6.25
CA GLU A 109 -12.33 -3.67 5.47
C GLU A 109 -13.77 -4.12 5.24
N PRO A 110 -14.07 -5.29 4.63
CA PRO A 110 -15.46 -5.70 4.43
C PRO A 110 -16.21 -5.94 5.75
N TYR A 111 -15.54 -6.33 6.83
CA TYR A 111 -16.15 -6.42 8.14
C TYR A 111 -16.43 -5.05 8.78
N SER A 112 -15.60 -4.03 8.50
CA SER A 112 -15.88 -2.65 8.91
C SER A 112 -17.15 -2.14 8.26
N VAL A 113 -17.31 -2.37 6.94
CA VAL A 113 -18.54 -2.05 6.22
C VAL A 113 -19.73 -2.82 6.80
N ALA A 114 -19.59 -4.12 7.07
CA ALA A 114 -20.65 -4.93 7.67
C ALA A 114 -21.11 -4.39 9.03
N MET A 115 -20.18 -3.98 9.89
CA MET A 115 -20.51 -3.36 11.18
C MET A 115 -21.24 -2.04 11.00
N MET A 116 -20.77 -1.16 10.13
CA MET A 116 -21.42 0.14 9.88
C MET A 116 -22.81 -0.01 9.29
N LEU A 117 -23.01 -0.93 8.34
CA LEU A 117 -24.32 -1.24 7.78
C LEU A 117 -25.27 -1.80 8.84
N SER A 118 -24.76 -2.64 9.75
CA SER A 118 -25.56 -3.16 10.88
C SER A 118 -25.99 -2.05 11.83
N GLU A 119 -25.13 -1.07 12.13
CA GLU A 119 -25.49 0.10 12.94
C GLU A 119 -26.55 0.98 12.24
N ARG A 120 -26.41 1.19 10.94
CA ARG A 120 -27.26 2.11 10.18
C ARG A 120 -28.65 1.52 9.85
N PHE A 121 -28.70 0.23 9.47
CA PHE A 121 -29.90 -0.41 8.93
C PHE A 121 -30.47 -1.51 9.81
N GLY A 122 -29.80 -1.86 10.92
CA GLY A 122 -30.23 -2.91 11.88
C GLY A 122 -30.40 -4.27 11.21
N GLU A 123 -31.43 -4.97 11.58
CA GLU A 123 -31.74 -6.32 11.05
C GLU A 123 -32.00 -6.36 9.54
N ARG A 124 -32.37 -5.22 8.95
CA ARG A 124 -32.62 -5.12 7.49
C ARG A 124 -31.34 -5.11 6.67
N ALA A 125 -30.17 -4.83 7.28
CA ALA A 125 -28.92 -4.67 6.56
C ALA A 125 -28.62 -5.87 5.63
N LYS A 126 -28.80 -7.09 6.11
CA LYS A 126 -28.51 -8.31 5.34
C LYS A 126 -29.45 -8.55 4.16
N ALA A 127 -30.67 -8.02 4.22
CA ALA A 127 -31.60 -8.06 3.09
C ALA A 127 -31.32 -6.96 2.06
N LEU A 128 -30.70 -5.87 2.51
CA LEU A 128 -30.41 -4.71 1.66
C LEU A 128 -29.04 -4.79 0.97
N PHE A 129 -28.09 -5.53 1.53
CA PHE A 129 -26.70 -5.54 1.04
C PHE A 129 -26.09 -6.94 1.02
N THR A 130 -25.28 -7.21 -0.01
CA THR A 130 -24.38 -8.36 -0.08
C THR A 130 -22.93 -7.88 -0.02
N LEU A 131 -22.09 -8.61 0.71
CA LEU A 131 -20.70 -8.25 0.93
C LEU A 131 -19.78 -9.37 0.46
N THR A 132 -18.85 -9.05 -0.42
CA THR A 132 -17.83 -9.98 -0.90
C THR A 132 -16.43 -9.37 -0.69
N GLY A 133 -15.49 -10.17 -0.20
CA GLY A 133 -14.07 -9.84 -0.13
C GLY A 133 -13.28 -10.76 -1.05
N GLY A 134 -12.37 -10.19 -1.84
CA GLY A 134 -11.46 -10.93 -2.71
C GLY A 134 -10.00 -10.59 -2.42
N ASP A 135 -9.13 -11.57 -2.39
CA ASP A 135 -7.69 -11.38 -2.27
C ASP A 135 -6.93 -12.49 -2.99
N LEU A 136 -5.73 -12.17 -3.45
CA LEU A 136 -4.84 -13.14 -4.09
C LEU A 136 -4.26 -14.15 -3.09
N ASP A 137 -3.99 -13.71 -1.86
CA ASP A 137 -3.34 -14.50 -0.82
C ASP A 137 -4.36 -15.40 -0.08
N HIS A 138 -4.29 -16.69 -0.37
CA HIS A 138 -5.16 -17.70 0.23
C HIS A 138 -5.01 -17.78 1.76
N GLN A 139 -3.83 -17.45 2.32
CA GLN A 139 -3.58 -17.52 3.76
C GLN A 139 -4.29 -16.38 4.50
N VAL A 140 -4.32 -15.16 3.92
CA VAL A 140 -5.07 -14.06 4.54
C VAL A 140 -6.57 -14.26 4.41
N LEU A 141 -7.06 -14.84 3.33
CA LEU A 141 -8.48 -15.22 3.20
C LEU A 141 -8.89 -16.28 4.24
N ALA A 142 -8.00 -17.21 4.58
CA ALA A 142 -8.24 -18.15 5.68
C ALA A 142 -8.35 -17.43 7.02
N LYS A 143 -7.50 -16.42 7.29
CA LYS A 143 -7.60 -15.55 8.48
C LYS A 143 -8.90 -14.74 8.47
N ALA A 144 -9.29 -14.17 7.33
CA ALA A 144 -10.54 -13.44 7.17
C ALA A 144 -11.75 -14.31 7.54
N ARG A 145 -11.81 -15.57 7.06
CA ARG A 145 -12.89 -16.51 7.41
C ARG A 145 -12.89 -16.90 8.91
N GLN A 146 -11.70 -17.05 9.51
CA GLN A 146 -11.57 -17.30 10.95
C GLN A 146 -12.04 -16.10 11.77
N ALA A 147 -11.75 -14.89 11.27
CA ALA A 147 -12.08 -13.59 11.86
C ALA A 147 -11.63 -13.47 13.34
N VAL A 148 -10.37 -13.84 13.61
CA VAL A 148 -9.72 -13.75 14.91
C VAL A 148 -8.60 -12.73 14.86
N TYR A 149 -8.76 -11.61 15.55
CA TYR A 149 -7.89 -10.45 15.43
C TYR A 149 -7.18 -10.11 16.74
N GLY A 150 -6.05 -9.41 16.63
CA GLY A 150 -5.25 -8.94 17.76
C GLY A 150 -4.98 -7.44 17.71
N GLY A 151 -4.18 -6.94 18.66
CA GLY A 151 -3.95 -5.53 18.97
C GLY A 151 -4.00 -4.53 17.81
N MET A 152 -3.13 -4.69 16.82
CA MET A 152 -2.99 -3.69 15.74
C MET A 152 -4.20 -3.59 14.80
N ALA A 153 -4.98 -4.68 14.64
CA ALA A 153 -6.20 -4.64 13.85
C ALA A 153 -7.26 -3.68 14.43
N PHE A 154 -7.18 -3.37 15.73
CA PHE A 154 -8.15 -2.55 16.46
C PHE A 154 -7.73 -1.09 16.66
N ARG A 155 -6.61 -0.65 16.09
CA ARG A 155 -6.01 0.68 16.39
C ARG A 155 -6.93 1.88 16.10
N ALA A 156 -7.85 1.75 15.13
CA ALA A 156 -8.86 2.77 14.83
C ALA A 156 -10.29 2.37 15.25
N LEU A 157 -10.47 1.18 15.84
CA LEU A 157 -11.78 0.70 16.27
C LEU A 157 -12.14 1.23 17.65
N SER A 158 -13.30 1.88 17.78
CA SER A 158 -13.77 2.36 19.08
C SER A 158 -14.04 1.21 20.07
N PRO A 159 -13.81 1.44 21.38
CA PRO A 159 -14.11 0.43 22.41
C PRO A 159 -15.56 -0.06 22.38
N ALA A 160 -16.50 0.80 21.99
CA ALA A 160 -17.91 0.46 21.90
C ALA A 160 -18.17 -0.57 20.79
N PHE A 161 -17.62 -0.36 19.58
CA PHE A 161 -17.68 -1.32 18.47
C PHE A 161 -17.00 -2.63 18.82
N LYS A 162 -15.82 -2.57 19.44
CA LYS A 162 -15.09 -3.76 19.86
C LYS A 162 -15.93 -4.60 20.85
N LYS A 163 -16.54 -3.97 21.86
CA LYS A 163 -17.40 -4.66 22.83
C LYS A 163 -18.67 -5.24 22.19
N ARG A 164 -19.23 -4.55 21.19
CA ARG A 164 -20.49 -4.94 20.52
C ARG A 164 -20.31 -6.10 19.56
N TYR A 165 -19.19 -6.15 18.83
CA TYR A 165 -19.03 -7.05 17.70
C TYR A 165 -18.01 -8.17 17.90
N PHE A 166 -17.25 -8.15 19.00
CA PHE A 166 -16.19 -9.11 19.23
C PHE A 166 -16.31 -9.75 20.62
N SER A 167 -15.96 -11.03 20.68
CA SER A 167 -15.85 -11.80 21.93
C SER A 167 -14.39 -12.20 22.17
N PRO A 168 -13.92 -12.22 23.44
CA PRO A 168 -12.57 -12.73 23.76
C PRO A 168 -12.39 -14.16 23.26
N HIS A 169 -11.24 -14.47 22.67
CA HIS A 169 -10.90 -15.77 22.13
C HIS A 169 -9.39 -16.02 22.20
N GLN A 170 -8.92 -16.89 23.10
CA GLN A 170 -7.51 -17.30 23.23
C GLN A 170 -6.52 -16.13 23.23
N GLY A 171 -6.74 -15.11 24.06
CA GLY A 171 -5.88 -13.91 24.13
C GLY A 171 -6.05 -12.92 22.99
N ARG A 172 -6.95 -13.21 22.05
CA ARG A 172 -7.37 -12.35 20.93
C ARG A 172 -8.88 -12.09 21.00
N TYR A 173 -9.46 -11.62 19.91
CA TYR A 173 -10.88 -11.32 19.80
C TYR A 173 -11.41 -11.93 18.50
N LYS A 174 -12.54 -12.62 18.62
CA LYS A 174 -13.25 -13.23 17.50
C LYS A 174 -14.49 -12.41 17.16
N LEU A 175 -14.63 -12.07 15.88
CA LEU A 175 -15.82 -11.38 15.38
C LEU A 175 -17.07 -12.26 15.55
N HIS A 176 -18.21 -11.66 15.83
CA HIS A 176 -19.47 -12.38 16.00
C HIS A 176 -19.87 -13.11 14.72
N GLU A 177 -20.47 -14.29 14.90
CA GLU A 177 -20.79 -15.19 13.80
C GLU A 177 -21.77 -14.58 12.80
N SER A 178 -22.70 -13.76 13.27
CA SER A 178 -23.67 -13.07 12.42
C SER A 178 -23.03 -12.21 11.33
N LEU A 179 -21.89 -11.57 11.62
CA LEU A 179 -21.14 -10.80 10.62
C LEU A 179 -20.23 -11.70 9.79
N ARG A 180 -19.60 -12.71 10.41
CA ARG A 180 -18.75 -13.66 9.70
C ARG A 180 -19.46 -14.41 8.59
N GLN A 181 -20.73 -14.80 8.82
CA GLN A 181 -21.55 -15.50 7.84
C GLN A 181 -22.11 -14.57 6.75
N TRP A 182 -22.12 -13.28 7.00
CA TRP A 182 -22.63 -12.30 6.03
C TRP A 182 -21.60 -11.98 4.92
N VAL A 183 -20.32 -11.94 5.26
CA VAL A 183 -19.27 -11.63 4.29
C VAL A 183 -18.76 -12.91 3.61
N THR A 184 -18.82 -12.93 2.29
CA THR A 184 -18.27 -14.03 1.47
C THR A 184 -16.84 -13.70 1.05
N PHE A 185 -15.89 -14.63 1.27
CA PHE A 185 -14.49 -14.46 0.86
C PHE A 185 -14.14 -15.42 -0.27
N ARG A 186 -13.52 -14.89 -1.35
CA ARG A 186 -13.11 -15.65 -2.54
C ARG A 186 -11.67 -15.35 -2.91
N PRO A 187 -10.90 -16.33 -3.41
CA PRO A 187 -9.67 -16.05 -4.14
C PRO A 187 -9.96 -15.13 -5.30
N PHE A 188 -9.11 -14.13 -5.51
CA PHE A 188 -9.32 -13.15 -6.56
C PHE A 188 -7.99 -12.53 -7.01
N ASN A 189 -7.66 -12.69 -8.28
CA ASN A 189 -6.52 -12.04 -8.91
C ASN A 189 -7.00 -10.81 -9.69
N LEU A 190 -6.54 -9.63 -9.29
CA LEU A 190 -6.89 -8.37 -9.94
C LEU A 190 -6.53 -8.31 -11.43
N LEU A 191 -5.53 -9.11 -11.88
CA LEU A 191 -5.16 -9.17 -13.30
C LEU A 191 -6.17 -9.96 -14.14
N ASN A 192 -6.89 -10.92 -13.55
CA ASN A 192 -7.72 -11.89 -14.26
C ASN A 192 -9.14 -11.92 -13.68
N ALA A 193 -9.73 -10.75 -13.52
CA ALA A 193 -11.04 -10.60 -12.85
C ALA A 193 -12.17 -11.42 -13.51
N ASN A 194 -12.05 -11.75 -14.79
CA ASN A 194 -13.02 -12.57 -15.51
C ASN A 194 -12.86 -14.08 -15.24
N GLU A 195 -11.63 -14.55 -15.02
CA GLU A 195 -11.37 -15.96 -14.76
C GLU A 195 -11.70 -16.33 -13.30
N ASP A 196 -11.33 -15.45 -12.37
CA ASP A 196 -11.55 -15.61 -10.93
C ASP A 196 -12.77 -14.81 -10.45
N SER A 197 -13.82 -14.69 -11.28
CA SER A 197 -14.94 -13.79 -11.02
C SER A 197 -15.47 -13.92 -9.59
N PRO A 198 -15.44 -12.83 -8.80
CA PRO A 198 -15.99 -12.82 -7.44
C PRO A 198 -17.52 -12.80 -7.43
N GLY A 199 -18.14 -12.78 -8.60
CA GLY A 199 -19.55 -12.49 -8.85
C GLY A 199 -19.68 -11.12 -9.51
N GLY A 200 -20.81 -10.48 -9.34
CA GLY A 200 -21.12 -9.15 -9.88
C GLY A 200 -22.25 -9.17 -10.90
N PRO A 201 -22.59 -8.02 -11.48
CA PRO A 201 -21.93 -6.72 -11.28
C PRO A 201 -22.11 -6.17 -9.87
N PHE A 202 -21.13 -5.33 -9.43
CA PHE A 202 -21.12 -4.74 -8.09
C PHE A 202 -21.54 -3.27 -8.13
N ASP A 203 -22.38 -2.85 -7.19
CA ASP A 203 -22.77 -1.45 -7.02
C ASP A 203 -21.65 -0.60 -6.41
N VAL A 204 -20.80 -1.23 -5.60
CA VAL A 204 -19.62 -0.60 -5.01
C VAL A 204 -18.44 -1.55 -5.07
N ILE A 205 -17.31 -1.07 -5.57
CA ILE A 205 -16.01 -1.74 -5.46
C ILE A 205 -15.09 -0.90 -4.58
N LEU A 206 -14.58 -1.49 -3.51
CA LEU A 206 -13.53 -0.91 -2.67
C LEU A 206 -12.18 -1.43 -3.18
N PHE A 207 -11.36 -0.56 -3.72
CA PHE A 207 -10.00 -0.85 -4.20
C PHE A 207 -9.04 0.10 -3.48
N ARG A 208 -8.88 -0.11 -2.17
CA ARG A 208 -8.23 0.83 -1.27
C ARG A 208 -6.92 0.28 -0.72
N ASN A 209 -5.85 1.09 -0.82
CA ASN A 209 -4.51 0.77 -0.33
C ASN A 209 -3.90 -0.50 -0.96
N VAL A 210 -4.22 -0.78 -2.21
CA VAL A 210 -3.77 -1.94 -2.99
C VAL A 210 -3.01 -1.50 -4.24
N SER A 211 -3.41 -0.40 -4.87
CA SER A 211 -2.81 0.08 -6.13
C SER A 211 -1.34 0.47 -6.00
N ILE A 212 -0.89 0.79 -4.78
CA ILE A 212 0.49 1.13 -4.44
C ILE A 212 1.52 0.03 -4.75
N TYR A 213 1.07 -1.20 -4.95
CA TYR A 213 1.94 -2.34 -5.25
C TYR A 213 2.14 -2.59 -6.74
N PHE A 214 1.50 -1.79 -7.59
CA PHE A 214 1.48 -1.97 -9.04
C PHE A 214 2.09 -0.78 -9.76
N ASP A 215 2.76 -1.03 -10.88
CA ASP A 215 3.14 0.04 -11.81
C ASP A 215 1.92 0.63 -12.53
N GLN A 216 2.11 1.74 -13.22
CA GLN A 216 1.01 2.46 -13.87
C GLN A 216 0.30 1.64 -14.95
N GLN A 217 1.04 0.84 -15.71
CA GLN A 217 0.46 0.00 -16.77
C GLN A 217 -0.42 -1.10 -16.17
N THR A 218 0.08 -1.76 -15.13
CA THR A 218 -0.66 -2.79 -14.39
C THR A 218 -1.91 -2.20 -13.73
N ARG A 219 -1.82 -1.03 -13.10
CA ARG A 219 -2.98 -0.33 -12.52
C ARG A 219 -4.05 -0.04 -13.56
N ARG A 220 -3.67 0.46 -14.75
CA ARG A 220 -4.61 0.68 -15.84
C ARG A 220 -5.31 -0.61 -16.27
N HIS A 221 -4.56 -1.71 -16.39
CA HIS A 221 -5.13 -3.02 -16.69
C HIS A 221 -6.12 -3.47 -15.60
N ILE A 222 -5.75 -3.35 -14.33
CA ILE A 222 -6.63 -3.66 -13.19
C ILE A 222 -7.92 -2.83 -13.25
N HIS A 223 -7.84 -1.52 -13.53
CA HIS A 223 -9.01 -0.68 -13.70
C HIS A 223 -9.93 -1.15 -14.83
N GLN A 224 -9.36 -1.59 -15.96
CA GLN A 224 -10.13 -2.19 -17.06
C GLN A 224 -10.83 -3.49 -16.61
N GLN A 225 -10.17 -4.33 -15.80
CA GLN A 225 -10.80 -5.52 -15.23
C GLN A 225 -11.93 -5.15 -14.25
N LEU A 226 -11.68 -4.21 -13.33
CA LEU A 226 -12.68 -3.76 -12.35
C LEU A 226 -13.86 -3.06 -13.01
N SER A 227 -13.67 -2.39 -14.16
CA SER A 227 -14.77 -1.76 -14.90
C SER A 227 -15.78 -2.78 -15.43
N GLN A 228 -15.34 -3.99 -15.73
CA GLN A 228 -16.24 -5.07 -16.18
C GLN A 228 -17.05 -5.68 -15.03
N LEU A 229 -16.57 -5.53 -13.80
CA LEU A 229 -17.24 -5.99 -12.57
C LEU A 229 -18.13 -4.92 -11.95
N LEU A 230 -17.97 -3.66 -12.34
CA LEU A 230 -18.74 -2.55 -11.78
C LEU A 230 -20.10 -2.44 -12.49
N ALA A 231 -21.18 -2.29 -11.72
CA ALA A 231 -22.52 -2.02 -12.26
C ALA A 231 -22.53 -0.69 -13.04
N PRO A 232 -23.43 -0.50 -14.02
CA PRO A 232 -23.47 0.72 -14.84
C PRO A 232 -23.52 2.02 -14.04
N ASN A 233 -24.23 2.03 -12.92
CA ASN A 233 -24.33 3.17 -12.00
C ASN A 233 -23.50 2.97 -10.71
N GLY A 234 -22.61 2.01 -10.70
CA GLY A 234 -21.77 1.69 -9.57
C GLY A 234 -20.61 2.66 -9.39
N ILE A 235 -19.95 2.56 -8.24
CA ILE A 235 -18.75 3.37 -7.92
C ILE A 235 -17.57 2.50 -7.52
N LEU A 236 -16.37 2.99 -7.86
CA LEU A 236 -15.10 2.45 -7.37
C LEU A 236 -14.51 3.46 -6.39
N LEU A 237 -14.24 3.03 -5.15
CA LEU A 237 -13.55 3.81 -4.12
C LEU A 237 -12.11 3.35 -4.00
N CYS A 238 -11.17 4.29 -4.13
CA CYS A 238 -9.75 4.07 -3.86
C CYS A 238 -9.34 4.64 -2.49
N GLY A 239 -8.16 4.28 -2.00
CA GLY A 239 -7.58 4.91 -0.83
C GLY A 239 -7.27 6.39 -1.09
N VAL A 240 -7.31 7.21 -0.05
CA VAL A 240 -7.15 8.67 -0.16
C VAL A 240 -5.82 9.05 -0.85
N THR A 241 -4.75 8.34 -0.54
CA THR A 241 -3.42 8.59 -1.12
C THR A 241 -3.22 8.00 -2.51
N GLU A 242 -4.12 7.14 -2.96
CA GLU A 242 -4.01 6.42 -4.24
C GLU A 242 -4.89 7.02 -5.34
N THR A 243 -5.90 7.80 -4.96
CA THR A 243 -6.98 8.23 -5.86
C THR A 243 -6.44 8.87 -7.14
N LEU A 244 -5.47 9.77 -7.02
CA LEU A 244 -4.87 10.43 -8.19
C LEU A 244 -4.02 9.52 -9.04
N GLY A 245 -3.21 8.69 -8.41
CA GLY A 245 -2.43 7.69 -9.12
C GLY A 245 -3.31 6.71 -9.91
N ASN A 246 -4.61 6.66 -9.61
CA ASN A 246 -5.62 5.84 -10.25
C ASN A 246 -6.53 6.60 -11.23
N ASP A 247 -6.30 7.89 -11.46
CA ASP A 247 -6.91 8.60 -12.60
C ASP A 247 -6.15 8.23 -13.89
N LEU A 248 -6.53 7.08 -14.45
CA LEU A 248 -5.86 6.42 -15.57
C LEU A 248 -6.65 6.49 -16.87
N GLY A 249 -7.74 7.27 -16.88
CA GLY A 249 -8.61 7.45 -18.05
C GLY A 249 -9.49 6.23 -18.38
N VAL A 250 -9.68 5.31 -17.43
CA VAL A 250 -10.62 4.17 -17.55
C VAL A 250 -11.96 4.54 -16.93
N PHE A 251 -11.93 5.24 -15.83
CA PHE A 251 -13.08 5.75 -15.10
C PHE A 251 -13.06 7.28 -15.09
N GLU A 252 -14.20 7.86 -14.79
CA GLU A 252 -14.34 9.29 -14.49
C GLU A 252 -14.21 9.53 -12.99
N LEU A 253 -13.26 10.40 -12.61
CA LEU A 253 -13.09 10.81 -11.23
C LEU A 253 -14.17 11.83 -10.85
N THR A 254 -14.91 11.53 -9.81
CA THR A 254 -15.99 12.36 -9.26
C THR A 254 -15.72 12.69 -7.79
N GLU A 255 -16.25 13.82 -7.33
CA GLU A 255 -16.16 14.23 -5.93
C GLU A 255 -17.55 14.52 -5.37
N ALA A 256 -17.81 14.04 -4.15
CA ALA A 256 -18.98 14.40 -3.36
C ALA A 256 -18.59 14.54 -1.89
N GLN A 257 -18.89 15.69 -1.30
CA GLN A 257 -18.66 15.99 0.13
C GLN A 257 -17.20 15.74 0.58
N GLY A 258 -16.22 16.03 -0.30
CA GLY A 258 -14.80 15.83 -0.02
C GLY A 258 -14.30 14.39 -0.23
N ILE A 259 -15.17 13.46 -0.64
CA ILE A 259 -14.83 12.09 -0.96
C ILE A 259 -14.72 11.93 -2.48
N PHE A 260 -13.58 11.36 -2.91
CA PHE A 260 -13.31 11.05 -4.30
C PHE A 260 -13.65 9.61 -4.59
N TYR A 261 -14.34 9.40 -5.72
CA TYR A 261 -14.69 8.09 -6.23
C TYR A 261 -14.72 8.10 -7.75
N PHE A 262 -14.67 6.94 -8.33
CA PHE A 262 -14.68 6.73 -9.77
C PHE A 262 -16.01 6.14 -10.21
N ARG A 263 -16.47 6.55 -11.41
CA ARG A 263 -17.64 5.99 -12.10
C ARG A 263 -17.27 5.58 -13.51
N HIS A 264 -18.14 4.83 -14.16
CA HIS A 264 -18.02 4.64 -15.60
C HIS A 264 -17.99 6.00 -16.31
N ALA A 265 -17.03 6.19 -17.22
CA ALA A 265 -17.00 7.37 -18.06
C ALA A 265 -18.23 7.37 -18.99
N GLU A 266 -18.93 8.48 -19.08
CA GLU A 266 -20.08 8.61 -20.00
C GLU A 266 -19.66 8.44 -21.47
N HIS A 267 -18.38 8.73 -21.79
CA HIS A 267 -17.76 8.48 -23.08
C HIS A 267 -16.39 7.83 -22.83
N PRO A 268 -16.29 6.49 -22.87
CA PRO A 268 -15.00 5.84 -22.67
C PRO A 268 -14.02 6.31 -23.76
N ALA A 269 -12.92 6.91 -23.34
CA ALA A 269 -11.83 7.23 -24.25
C ALA A 269 -11.36 5.91 -24.88
N ILE A 270 -11.43 5.80 -26.22
CA ILE A 270 -10.92 4.64 -26.95
C ILE A 270 -9.39 4.67 -26.83
N VAL A 271 -8.88 4.05 -25.77
CA VAL A 271 -7.44 3.81 -25.61
C VAL A 271 -7.21 2.39 -26.13
N PRO A 272 -6.45 2.19 -27.22
CA PRO A 272 -6.16 0.86 -27.71
C PRO A 272 -5.44 0.06 -26.60
N ALA A 273 -5.96 -1.12 -26.31
CA ALA A 273 -5.31 -2.05 -25.42
C ALA A 273 -3.95 -2.41 -26.02
N THR A 274 -2.87 -1.98 -25.37
CA THR A 274 -1.52 -2.45 -25.72
C THR A 274 -1.41 -3.87 -25.16
N PRO A 275 -1.27 -4.89 -26.00
CA PRO A 275 -1.13 -6.25 -25.49
C PRO A 275 0.15 -6.34 -24.67
N LEU A 276 0.04 -6.91 -23.48
CA LEU A 276 1.21 -7.34 -22.71
C LEU A 276 2.02 -8.29 -23.60
N GLN A 277 3.26 -7.94 -23.91
CA GLN A 277 4.11 -8.77 -24.77
C GLN A 277 4.23 -10.17 -24.15
N PRO A 278 4.03 -11.24 -24.92
CA PRO A 278 4.24 -12.59 -24.42
C PRO A 278 5.71 -12.78 -24.03
N SER A 279 5.91 -13.26 -22.82
CA SER A 279 7.20 -13.49 -22.18
C SER A 279 8.04 -14.49 -22.96
N LEU A 280 9.35 -14.28 -22.95
CA LEU A 280 10.44 -15.08 -23.52
C LEU A 280 10.49 -16.56 -23.07
N LEU A 281 9.51 -17.07 -22.33
CA LEU A 281 9.46 -18.46 -21.86
C LEU A 281 8.77 -19.42 -22.86
N ALA A 282 8.27 -18.95 -23.99
CA ALA A 282 7.66 -19.81 -25.02
C ALA A 282 8.66 -20.37 -26.04
N MET A 283 9.97 -20.08 -25.91
CA MET A 283 10.97 -20.54 -26.89
C MET A 283 11.74 -21.81 -26.52
N ASP A 284 11.48 -22.41 -25.36
CA ASP A 284 12.21 -23.60 -24.93
C ASP A 284 11.56 -24.97 -25.30
N ASN A 285 10.46 -24.98 -26.06
CA ASN A 285 9.80 -26.24 -26.48
C ASN A 285 10.07 -26.68 -27.94
N MET A 286 11.04 -26.04 -28.62
CA MET A 286 11.36 -26.39 -30.02
C MET A 286 12.82 -26.87 -30.24
N ALA A 287 13.55 -27.27 -29.18
CA ALA A 287 14.95 -27.68 -29.30
C ALA A 287 15.24 -29.04 -28.69
N GLU A 288 14.36 -30.04 -28.87
CA GLU A 288 14.65 -31.46 -28.56
C GLU A 288 14.40 -32.38 -29.74
N GLU A 289 14.67 -31.96 -30.96
CA GLU A 289 14.87 -32.91 -32.08
C GLU A 289 15.99 -32.38 -32.96
N SER A 290 17.19 -32.90 -32.79
CA SER A 290 18.32 -33.02 -33.73
C SER A 290 19.67 -32.80 -33.07
N ILE A 291 20.21 -33.77 -32.37
CA ILE A 291 21.66 -33.95 -32.29
C ILE A 291 21.92 -35.48 -32.31
N SER A 292 22.19 -36.00 -33.47
CA SER A 292 22.99 -37.19 -33.61
C SER A 292 24.19 -36.87 -34.48
N VAL A 293 25.35 -37.25 -33.94
CA VAL A 293 26.62 -37.56 -34.63
C VAL A 293 27.43 -36.43 -35.23
N ALA A 294 28.55 -36.11 -34.62
CA ALA A 294 29.88 -36.26 -35.21
C ALA A 294 30.97 -36.03 -34.16
N GLU A 295 31.74 -37.09 -34.00
CA GLU A 295 33.02 -37.16 -33.27
C GLU A 295 34.17 -36.45 -34.00
N SER A 296 35.20 -36.20 -33.18
CA SER A 296 36.65 -36.19 -33.50
C SER A 296 37.32 -34.85 -33.75
N THR A 297 38.24 -34.55 -33.00
CA THR A 297 39.70 -34.67 -32.91
C THR A 297 40.43 -33.40 -32.42
N ASN A 298 41.04 -33.56 -31.27
CA ASN A 298 42.48 -33.44 -30.94
C ASN A 298 43.29 -32.14 -31.28
N LYS A 299 43.88 -31.48 -30.31
CA LYS A 299 45.32 -31.45 -29.96
C LYS A 299 45.65 -30.32 -28.97
N GLN A 300 46.13 -30.72 -27.83
CA GLN A 300 47.32 -30.39 -27.05
C GLN A 300 48.28 -29.29 -27.57
N ILE A 301 48.80 -28.49 -26.62
CA ILE A 301 50.19 -28.20 -26.24
C ILE A 301 50.15 -27.05 -25.18
N ALA A 302 50.41 -27.28 -23.87
CA ALA A 302 51.66 -27.24 -23.11
C ALA A 302 52.40 -25.87 -23.25
N SER A 303 52.89 -25.20 -22.26
CA SER A 303 53.52 -25.45 -20.97
C SER A 303 54.07 -24.13 -20.43
N ASP A 304 54.28 -24.11 -19.12
CA ASP A 304 55.37 -23.50 -18.31
C ASP A 304 55.29 -21.97 -18.01
N SER A 305 55.57 -21.49 -16.82
CA SER A 305 56.31 -21.95 -15.64
C SER A 305 56.16 -20.99 -14.50
N CYS A 306 56.28 -21.53 -13.31
CA CYS A 306 56.57 -20.98 -11.98
C CYS A 306 57.34 -19.66 -11.85
N THR A 307 57.01 -18.86 -10.82
CA THR A 307 57.91 -18.70 -9.64
C THR A 307 57.22 -18.07 -8.43
N ASP A 308 57.52 -18.65 -7.29
CA ASP A 308 57.24 -18.27 -5.90
C ASP A 308 57.71 -16.86 -5.55
N VAL A 309 57.04 -16.21 -4.59
CA VAL A 309 57.59 -15.72 -3.32
C VAL A 309 56.44 -15.26 -2.38
N ALA A 310 56.38 -15.83 -1.20
CA ALA A 310 55.62 -15.34 -0.02
C ALA A 310 56.63 -14.76 0.98
N PRO A 311 56.30 -14.33 2.22
CA PRO A 311 55.25 -13.37 2.68
C PRO A 311 55.82 -12.22 3.51
N GLN A 312 55.10 -11.16 3.69
CA GLN A 312 55.33 -10.27 4.87
C GLN A 312 53.99 -9.55 5.26
N ALA A 313 53.58 -9.72 6.49
CA ALA A 313 52.64 -8.88 7.26
C ALA A 313 53.49 -8.08 8.29
N PRO A 314 52.90 -7.16 9.09
CA PRO A 314 51.77 -6.27 8.94
C PRO A 314 52.14 -4.78 9.16
N HIS A 315 51.40 -3.86 8.64
CA HIS A 315 51.35 -2.52 9.23
C HIS A 315 49.90 -2.06 9.37
N GLN A 316 49.56 -1.83 10.62
CA GLN A 316 48.37 -1.13 11.08
C GLN A 316 48.39 0.29 10.54
N HIS A 317 47.34 0.68 9.83
CA HIS A 317 46.90 2.06 9.80
C HIS A 317 45.38 2.05 10.06
N ALA A 318 45.05 2.55 11.21
CA ALA A 318 43.71 2.97 11.56
C ALA A 318 43.27 4.06 10.55
N THR A 319 42.19 3.83 9.84
CA THR A 319 41.44 4.89 9.17
C THR A 319 40.10 5.01 9.89
N GLU A 320 40.00 6.07 10.69
CA GLU A 320 38.76 6.66 11.16
C GLU A 320 37.95 7.08 9.94
N ASN A 321 36.90 6.32 9.62
CA ASN A 321 35.81 6.73 8.76
C ASN A 321 34.61 5.82 9.05
N GLU A 322 33.95 6.01 10.23
CA GLU A 322 32.70 5.36 10.55
C GLU A 322 31.83 6.17 11.51
N PRO A 323 31.21 7.33 11.12
CA PRO A 323 29.94 7.67 11.72
C PRO A 323 28.79 7.80 10.71
N THR A 324 29.04 8.12 9.45
CA THR A 324 27.98 8.40 8.47
C THR A 324 27.24 7.15 7.97
N ASP A 325 27.93 6.05 7.77
CA ASP A 325 27.29 4.77 7.35
C ASP A 325 26.41 4.17 8.46
N SER A 326 26.77 4.36 9.72
CA SER A 326 25.98 3.90 10.88
C SER A 326 24.63 4.64 10.97
N ILE A 327 24.59 5.93 10.73
CA ILE A 327 23.40 6.78 10.85
C ILE A 327 22.42 6.52 9.71
N SER A 328 22.90 6.45 8.48
CA SER A 328 22.07 6.07 7.32
C SER A 328 21.44 4.69 7.53
N HIS A 329 22.18 3.73 8.07
CA HIS A 329 21.66 2.41 8.39
C HIS A 329 20.59 2.45 9.49
N GLN A 330 20.76 3.29 10.51
CA GLN A 330 19.76 3.48 11.58
C GLN A 330 18.48 4.14 11.03
N LEU A 331 18.59 5.15 10.16
CA LEU A 331 17.45 5.78 9.49
C LEU A 331 16.67 4.79 8.62
N HIS A 332 17.36 3.98 7.83
CA HIS A 332 16.72 2.92 7.06
C HIS A 332 16.06 1.88 7.95
N THR A 333 16.66 1.57 9.10
CA THR A 333 16.08 0.63 10.08
C THR A 333 14.83 1.22 10.72
N ALA A 334 14.86 2.50 11.14
CA ALA A 334 13.70 3.21 11.68
C ALA A 334 12.55 3.29 10.65
N HIS A 335 12.87 3.62 9.40
CA HIS A 335 11.90 3.63 8.31
C HIS A 335 11.30 2.24 8.05
N ARG A 336 12.11 1.19 8.12
CA ARG A 336 11.65 -0.19 8.02
C ARG A 336 10.73 -0.58 9.19
N LEU A 337 11.09 -0.21 10.43
CA LEU A 337 10.27 -0.45 11.63
C LEU A 337 8.91 0.27 11.52
N LEU A 338 8.92 1.53 11.06
CA LEU A 338 7.69 2.28 10.78
C LEU A 338 6.81 1.52 9.78
N ASN A 339 7.37 1.05 8.67
CA ASN A 339 6.65 0.29 7.66
C ASN A 339 6.19 -1.11 8.13
N GLN A 340 6.81 -1.64 9.20
CA GLN A 340 6.41 -2.88 9.85
C GLN A 340 5.42 -2.66 11.01
N ASN A 341 5.00 -1.41 11.25
CA ASN A 341 4.16 -1.00 12.39
C ASN A 341 4.79 -1.30 13.77
N ALA A 342 6.10 -1.46 13.84
CA ALA A 342 6.86 -1.58 15.07
C ALA A 342 7.18 -0.16 15.61
N PHE A 343 6.10 0.58 15.98
CA PHE A 343 6.20 2.01 16.30
C PHE A 343 7.01 2.28 17.56
N ASP A 344 6.93 1.42 18.57
CA ASP A 344 7.67 1.58 19.82
C ASP A 344 9.17 1.38 19.61
N ASP A 345 9.54 0.37 18.81
CA ASP A 345 10.93 0.13 18.44
C ASP A 345 11.47 1.26 17.56
N ALA A 346 10.65 1.73 16.60
CA ALA A 346 11.00 2.87 15.76
C ALA A 346 11.18 4.17 16.57
N ALA A 347 10.28 4.43 17.53
CA ALA A 347 10.37 5.58 18.43
C ALA A 347 11.69 5.56 19.24
N THR A 348 11.99 4.41 19.84
CA THR A 348 13.20 4.24 20.64
C THR A 348 14.47 4.50 19.82
N LEU A 349 14.54 3.92 18.61
CA LEU A 349 15.67 4.11 17.71
C LEU A 349 15.82 5.57 17.25
N LEU A 350 14.69 6.23 16.93
CA LEU A 350 14.68 7.63 16.51
C LEU A 350 15.02 8.59 17.64
N GLU A 351 14.61 8.30 18.87
CA GLU A 351 15.01 9.08 20.04
C GLU A 351 16.54 9.04 20.27
N GLU A 352 17.13 7.84 20.16
CA GLU A 352 18.59 7.67 20.25
C GLU A 352 19.31 8.43 19.12
N LEU A 353 18.79 8.34 17.91
CA LEU A 353 19.35 9.02 16.75
C LEU A 353 19.25 10.55 16.89
N LEU A 354 18.11 11.07 17.38
CA LEU A 354 17.90 12.49 17.60
C LEU A 354 18.70 13.04 18.79
N LYS A 355 19.16 12.21 19.75
CA LYS A 355 20.15 12.60 20.76
C LYS A 355 21.52 12.84 20.13
N GLN A 356 21.90 12.00 19.15
CA GLN A 356 23.18 12.11 18.44
C GLN A 356 23.14 13.22 17.39
N GLN A 357 22.05 13.30 16.63
CA GLN A 357 21.82 14.30 15.57
C GLN A 357 20.47 15.00 15.74
N PRO A 358 20.41 16.02 16.60
CA PRO A 358 19.15 16.71 16.92
C PRO A 358 18.47 17.42 15.73
N TRP A 359 19.21 17.63 14.65
CA TRP A 359 18.79 18.42 13.48
C TRP A 359 18.69 17.58 12.19
N SER A 360 18.73 16.25 12.29
CA SER A 360 18.50 15.38 11.15
C SER A 360 17.06 15.50 10.68
N ILE A 361 16.85 16.00 9.45
CA ILE A 361 15.54 16.21 8.85
C ILE A 361 14.82 14.87 8.69
N ASP A 362 15.54 13.86 8.18
CA ASP A 362 15.01 12.49 8.01
C ASP A 362 14.51 11.92 9.33
N ALA A 363 15.30 12.04 10.40
CA ALA A 363 14.92 11.55 11.72
C ALA A 363 13.72 12.31 12.29
N LEU A 364 13.69 13.63 12.12
CA LEU A 364 12.59 14.47 12.60
C LEU A 364 11.28 14.15 11.87
N VAL A 365 11.32 13.96 10.56
CA VAL A 365 10.12 13.59 9.78
C VAL A 365 9.64 12.20 10.17
N LEU A 366 10.54 11.21 10.29
CA LEU A 366 10.17 9.87 10.74
C LEU A 366 9.60 9.87 12.16
N ALA A 367 10.23 10.59 13.09
CA ALA A 367 9.76 10.70 14.48
C ALA A 367 8.37 11.35 14.55
N GLY A 368 8.11 12.38 13.73
CA GLY A 368 6.81 12.98 13.61
C GLY A 368 5.75 12.00 13.10
N LEU A 369 6.08 11.17 12.10
CA LEU A 369 5.19 10.12 11.60
C LEU A 369 4.93 9.05 12.65
N VAL A 370 5.96 8.55 13.33
CA VAL A 370 5.83 7.57 14.41
C VAL A 370 4.96 8.10 15.54
N ALA A 371 5.22 9.31 16.02
CA ALA A 371 4.42 9.95 17.08
C ALA A 371 2.94 10.10 16.66
N ARG A 372 2.68 10.46 15.41
CA ARG A 372 1.32 10.52 14.88
C ARG A 372 0.64 9.15 14.93
N TRP A 373 1.32 8.09 14.48
CA TRP A 373 0.80 6.73 14.55
C TRP A 373 0.58 6.21 15.97
N GLN A 374 1.37 6.67 16.92
CA GLN A 374 1.18 6.40 18.36
C GLN A 374 0.08 7.27 19.00
N GLN A 375 -0.67 8.05 18.20
CA GLN A 375 -1.70 8.98 18.68
C GLN A 375 -1.17 10.05 19.66
N GLN A 376 0.05 10.52 19.41
CA GLN A 376 0.72 11.58 20.15
C GLN A 376 0.83 12.85 19.27
N PRO A 377 -0.29 13.53 18.95
CA PRO A 377 -0.30 14.59 17.95
C PRO A 377 0.53 15.81 18.33
N GLN A 378 0.66 16.09 19.63
CA GLN A 378 1.51 17.19 20.08
C GLN A 378 2.99 16.89 19.85
N LEU A 379 3.44 15.68 20.12
CA LEU A 379 4.80 15.27 19.85
C LEU A 379 5.10 15.23 18.34
N ALA A 380 4.15 14.76 17.54
CA ALA A 380 4.24 14.82 16.08
C ALA A 380 4.39 16.26 15.56
N TYR A 381 3.57 17.19 16.11
CA TYR A 381 3.66 18.61 15.82
C TYR A 381 5.06 19.17 16.12
N ASP A 382 5.62 18.85 17.29
CA ASP A 382 6.92 19.37 17.71
C ASP A 382 8.04 18.89 16.77
N HIS A 383 8.00 17.61 16.36
CA HIS A 383 8.95 17.06 15.39
C HIS A 383 8.82 17.70 14.02
N PHE A 384 7.62 17.84 13.46
CA PHE A 384 7.43 18.49 12.17
C PHE A 384 7.80 19.97 12.19
N LYS A 385 7.50 20.70 13.28
CA LYS A 385 7.92 22.10 13.44
C LYS A 385 9.44 22.24 13.51
N ARG A 386 10.13 21.32 14.17
CA ARG A 386 11.60 21.29 14.19
C ARG A 386 12.16 21.00 12.80
N ALA A 387 11.60 20.04 12.07
CA ALA A 387 12.01 19.75 10.69
C ALA A 387 11.86 20.98 9.78
N ILE A 388 10.73 21.69 9.87
CA ILE A 388 10.47 22.95 9.13
C ILE A 388 11.44 24.06 9.55
N TYR A 389 11.81 24.12 10.83
CA TYR A 389 12.78 25.12 11.31
C TYR A 389 14.17 24.87 10.74
N VAL A 390 14.61 23.61 10.65
CA VAL A 390 15.89 23.23 10.07
C VAL A 390 15.91 23.41 8.55
N ALA A 391 14.86 22.96 7.88
CA ALA A 391 14.69 23.03 6.44
C ALA A 391 13.30 23.60 6.10
N PRO A 392 13.18 24.92 5.89
CA PRO A 392 11.92 25.55 5.51
C PRO A 392 11.30 25.01 4.21
N GLU A 393 12.11 24.38 3.37
CA GLU A 393 11.73 23.67 2.13
C GLU A 393 11.26 22.23 2.36
N CYS A 394 11.25 21.74 3.60
CA CYS A 394 10.80 20.40 3.92
C CYS A 394 9.28 20.27 3.74
N TRP A 395 8.86 20.12 2.48
CA TRP A 395 7.46 19.98 2.14
C TRP A 395 6.77 18.78 2.81
N PRO A 396 7.44 17.62 3.10
CA PRO A 396 6.79 16.55 3.83
C PRO A 396 6.35 16.98 5.23
N ALA A 397 7.22 17.70 5.96
CA ALA A 397 6.87 18.20 7.29
C ALA A 397 5.72 19.21 7.25
N HIS A 398 5.67 20.10 6.24
CA HIS A 398 4.54 20.99 6.02
C HIS A 398 3.25 20.23 5.72
N PHE A 399 3.32 19.21 4.87
CA PHE A 399 2.17 18.40 4.50
C PHE A 399 1.57 17.68 5.71
N TYR A 400 2.39 16.93 6.46
CA TYR A 400 1.91 16.18 7.62
C TYR A 400 1.48 17.09 8.78
N LEU A 401 2.07 18.26 8.92
CA LEU A 401 1.60 19.29 9.86
C LEU A 401 0.19 19.78 9.48
N ALA A 402 -0.06 20.02 8.19
CA ALA A 402 -1.40 20.40 7.72
C ALA A 402 -2.41 19.28 7.97
N GLU A 403 -2.02 18.01 7.77
CA GLU A 403 -2.85 16.85 8.04
C GLU A 403 -3.26 16.72 9.51
N LEU A 404 -2.35 17.01 10.48
CA LEU A 404 -2.69 17.02 11.90
C LEU A 404 -3.83 18.01 12.20
N TYR A 405 -3.80 19.18 11.57
CA TYR A 405 -4.88 20.19 11.72
C TYR A 405 -6.17 19.78 11.00
N ARG A 406 -6.06 19.27 9.77
CA ARG A 406 -7.20 18.86 8.94
C ARG A 406 -8.01 17.73 9.57
N GLN A 407 -7.32 16.76 10.15
CA GLN A 407 -7.95 15.59 10.78
C GLN A 407 -8.42 15.87 12.21
N GLY A 408 -8.27 17.09 12.71
CA GLY A 408 -8.68 17.45 14.07
C GLY A 408 -7.84 16.83 15.18
N GLU A 409 -6.70 16.24 14.84
CA GLU A 409 -5.75 15.66 15.80
C GLU A 409 -5.13 16.74 16.69
N LEU A 410 -5.06 17.97 16.19
CA LEU A 410 -4.66 19.17 16.94
C LEU A 410 -5.76 20.22 16.90
N THR A 411 -6.01 20.84 18.05
CA THR A 411 -6.85 22.04 18.14
C THR A 411 -6.09 23.21 17.54
N GLY A 412 -6.44 23.62 16.34
CA GLY A 412 -5.77 24.71 15.62
C GLY A 412 -6.76 25.58 14.86
N LYS A 413 -6.32 26.80 14.51
CA LYS A 413 -7.10 27.69 13.66
C LYS A 413 -7.01 27.20 12.21
N PRO A 414 -8.09 27.21 11.42
CA PRO A 414 -8.07 26.84 9.98
C PRO A 414 -6.96 27.56 9.18
N ALA A 415 -6.59 28.77 9.58
CA ALA A 415 -5.48 29.52 8.99
C ALA A 415 -4.09 28.85 9.13
N GLN A 416 -3.89 27.95 10.11
CA GLN A 416 -2.63 27.22 10.26
C GLN A 416 -2.56 26.06 9.27
N CYS A 417 -3.66 25.33 9.11
CA CYS A 417 -3.83 24.31 8.08
C CYS A 417 -3.61 24.89 6.68
N GLN A 418 -4.28 26.01 6.37
CA GLN A 418 -4.15 26.75 5.12
C GLN A 418 -2.70 27.13 4.81
N ARG A 419 -1.99 27.73 5.79
CA ARG A 419 -0.58 28.14 5.60
C ARG A 419 0.34 26.96 5.30
N SER A 420 0.12 25.84 5.95
CA SER A 420 0.95 24.65 5.76
C SER A 420 0.73 24.02 4.38
N TYR A 421 -0.52 23.88 3.91
CA TYR A 421 -0.80 23.41 2.54
C TYR A 421 -0.30 24.42 1.48
N ALA A 422 -0.49 25.72 1.69
CA ALA A 422 0.02 26.73 0.76
C ALA A 422 1.55 26.67 0.63
N ALA A 423 2.27 26.33 1.71
CA ALA A 423 3.71 26.11 1.67
C ALA A 423 4.07 24.89 0.79
N VAL A 424 3.35 23.76 0.92
CA VAL A 424 3.55 22.57 0.08
C VAL A 424 3.34 22.89 -1.39
N VAL A 425 2.22 23.53 -1.73
CA VAL A 425 1.90 23.94 -3.11
C VAL A 425 3.00 24.81 -3.69
N ARG A 426 3.41 25.84 -2.98
CA ARG A 426 4.48 26.75 -3.41
C ARG A 426 5.80 26.03 -3.64
N LEU A 427 6.23 25.19 -2.68
CA LEU A 427 7.51 24.48 -2.74
C LEU A 427 7.55 23.48 -3.92
N LEU A 428 6.48 22.72 -4.08
CA LEU A 428 6.39 21.70 -5.16
C LEU A 428 6.03 22.30 -6.52
N THR A 429 5.53 23.53 -6.58
CA THR A 429 5.41 24.28 -7.85
C THR A 429 6.79 24.72 -8.33
N THR A 430 7.65 25.15 -7.42
CA THR A 430 9.01 25.62 -7.74
C THR A 430 9.97 24.46 -8.04
N ALA A 431 9.83 23.33 -7.31
CA ALA A 431 10.68 22.14 -7.45
C ALA A 431 9.81 20.86 -7.41
N PRO A 432 9.18 20.45 -8.55
CA PRO A 432 8.18 19.37 -8.60
C PRO A 432 8.69 17.99 -8.20
N THR A 433 9.98 17.74 -8.26
CA THR A 433 10.64 16.46 -7.95
C THR A 433 11.46 16.52 -6.65
N SER A 434 11.34 17.61 -5.88
CA SER A 434 12.11 17.79 -4.65
C SER A 434 11.75 16.76 -3.58
N ASN A 435 12.76 16.17 -2.94
CA ASN A 435 12.59 15.33 -1.75
C ASN A 435 12.34 16.16 -0.48
N GLY A 436 12.31 17.48 -0.55
CA GLY A 436 12.07 18.35 0.62
C GLY A 436 13.23 18.33 1.63
N GLY A 437 14.46 18.17 1.19
CA GLY A 437 15.66 18.13 2.04
C GLY A 437 15.85 16.79 2.78
N LEU A 438 15.11 15.74 2.41
CA LEU A 438 15.37 14.38 2.87
C LEU A 438 16.49 13.76 2.06
N ASP A 439 17.53 13.27 2.73
CA ASP A 439 18.73 12.74 2.09
C ASP A 439 18.76 11.21 2.06
N THR A 440 18.25 10.58 3.11
CA THR A 440 18.37 9.13 3.32
C THR A 440 17.05 8.39 3.10
N ILE A 441 15.92 9.01 3.41
CA ILE A 441 14.60 8.39 3.23
C ILE A 441 13.82 9.01 2.08
N THR A 442 13.00 8.19 1.44
CA THR A 442 12.02 8.67 0.46
C THR A 442 10.77 9.14 1.18
N PRO A 443 10.19 10.31 0.84
CA PRO A 443 8.92 10.73 1.40
C PRO A 443 7.85 9.64 1.23
N PRO A 444 7.04 9.36 2.26
CA PRO A 444 5.97 8.35 2.17
C PRO A 444 4.93 8.66 1.08
N LEU A 445 4.77 9.94 0.74
CA LEU A 445 3.89 10.42 -0.32
C LEU A 445 4.74 10.99 -1.45
N PRO A 446 4.51 10.62 -2.73
CA PRO A 446 5.20 11.22 -3.87
C PRO A 446 4.96 12.73 -3.95
N PRO A 447 5.94 13.54 -4.39
CA PRO A 447 5.82 15.00 -4.46
C PRO A 447 4.62 15.48 -5.28
N GLY A 448 4.34 14.82 -6.42
CA GLY A 448 3.20 15.16 -7.28
C GLY A 448 1.85 14.97 -6.56
N ASP A 449 1.72 13.87 -5.83
CA ASP A 449 0.50 13.54 -5.06
C ASP A 449 0.33 14.50 -3.88
N ALA A 450 1.45 14.80 -3.18
CA ALA A 450 1.45 15.76 -2.08
C ALA A 450 1.01 17.15 -2.54
N ARG A 451 1.52 17.62 -3.68
CA ARG A 451 1.15 18.92 -4.25
C ARG A 451 -0.33 18.96 -4.58
N PHE A 452 -0.83 17.99 -5.29
CA PHE A 452 -2.23 17.95 -5.68
C PHE A 452 -3.18 17.88 -4.49
N LEU A 453 -2.91 17.01 -3.50
CA LEU A 453 -3.71 16.94 -2.27
C LEU A 453 -3.70 18.27 -1.53
N ALA A 454 -2.51 18.92 -1.46
CA ALA A 454 -2.38 20.22 -0.81
C ALA A 454 -3.17 21.31 -1.54
N GLU A 455 -3.13 21.39 -2.88
CA GLU A 455 -3.93 22.31 -3.69
C GLU A 455 -5.42 22.13 -3.38
N ARG A 456 -5.88 20.94 -3.37
CA ARG A 456 -7.28 20.60 -3.20
C ARG A 456 -7.82 20.84 -1.79
N TYR A 457 -7.05 20.46 -0.77
CA TYR A 457 -7.41 20.76 0.62
C TYR A 457 -7.32 22.25 0.94
N LEU A 458 -6.43 22.97 0.25
CA LEU A 458 -6.34 24.43 0.36
C LEU A 458 -7.62 25.10 -0.15
N ASP A 459 -8.17 24.64 -1.27
CA ASP A 459 -9.42 25.14 -1.82
C ASP A 459 -10.60 24.87 -0.87
N ALA A 460 -10.69 23.67 -0.31
CA ALA A 460 -11.72 23.31 0.67
C ALA A 460 -11.64 24.17 1.94
N VAL A 461 -10.44 24.41 2.48
CA VAL A 461 -10.22 25.28 3.65
C VAL A 461 -10.56 26.73 3.34
N ASN A 462 -10.25 27.21 2.14
CA ASN A 462 -10.60 28.57 1.69
C ASN A 462 -12.11 28.77 1.61
N LEU A 463 -12.87 27.78 1.11
CA LEU A 463 -14.33 27.82 1.08
C LEU A 463 -14.92 27.88 2.49
N THR A 464 -14.38 27.11 3.43
CA THR A 464 -14.82 27.11 4.83
C THR A 464 -14.54 28.46 5.51
N LEU A 465 -13.40 29.07 5.27
CA LEU A 465 -13.05 30.39 5.82
C LEU A 465 -13.92 31.51 5.24
N ALA A 466 -14.26 31.44 3.94
CA ALA A 466 -15.16 32.39 3.29
C ALA A 466 -16.59 32.32 3.85
N SER A 467 -17.11 31.10 4.13
CA SER A 467 -18.44 30.92 4.71
C SER A 467 -18.56 31.41 6.15
N THR A 468 -17.48 31.27 6.95
CA THR A 468 -17.45 31.77 8.34
C THR A 468 -17.31 33.29 8.44
N SER A 469 -16.70 33.95 7.45
CA SER A 469 -16.61 35.42 7.42
C SER A 469 -17.92 36.09 7.03
N THR A 470 -18.79 35.41 6.27
CA THR A 470 -20.09 35.94 5.83
C THR A 470 -21.12 35.91 6.98
N THR A 471 -20.97 35.01 7.96
CA THR A 471 -21.88 34.89 9.10
C THR A 471 -21.58 35.87 10.27
N GLN A 472 -20.42 36.49 10.30
CA GLN A 472 -20.06 37.51 11.32
C GLN A 472 -20.33 38.97 10.89
N GLY A 473 -20.82 39.17 9.68
CA GLY A 473 -21.13 40.50 9.12
C GLY A 473 -22.61 40.90 9.16
N VAL A 474 -23.49 40.10 9.78
CA VAL A 474 -24.92 40.41 9.96
C VAL A 474 -25.26 40.17 11.43
N GLY A 475 -24.89 41.12 12.24
CA GLY A 475 -25.25 41.22 13.66
C GLY A 475 -25.15 42.63 14.11
#